data_76fb41013179e394103b81b00ccef0ce
#
_entry.id   76fb41013179e394103b81b00ccef0ce
#
_cell.length_a   1.000
_cell.length_b   1.000
_cell.length_c   1.000
_cell.angle_alpha   90.00
_cell.angle_beta   90.00
_cell.angle_gamma   90.00
#
_symmetry.space_group_name_H-M   'P 1'
#
loop_
_entity.id
_entity.type
_entity.pdbx_description
1 polymer ?
#
loop_
_entity_poly.entity_id
_entity_poly.type
_entity_poly.pdbx_seq_one_letter_code
_entity_poly.pdbx_strand_id
1 'polypeptide(L)'
;MRYLLLAALAAVSSVCSANTGVAFVHGTGKQTNATADYWKPEFVNNVRGGLVNPANYVVINCDFTKYMWDAAAGGCLAGQLTSFINAKGITRLIVVTHSNGGNVMRWILSNPTYDSRYPNIIAKTVRVNALAPSSAGTPLANAVIAGNVFETSLGWIVGQRNDAVRMQQTSWMATYNANNLYGTAGRPALPRTFRSVVGTD
;
A
#
# COMPACT_ATOMS: atom_id res chain seq x y z
N MET A 1 41.52 55.89 5.42
CA MET A 1 41.43 54.59 4.73
C MET A 1 40.51 53.69 5.56
N ARG A 2 39.29 53.47 5.11
CA ARG A 2 38.30 52.62 5.78
C ARG A 2 38.25 51.28 5.01
N TYR A 3 38.63 50.17 5.64
CA TYR A 3 38.54 48.82 5.07
C TYR A 3 37.11 48.32 5.31
N LEU A 4 36.33 48.19 4.24
CA LEU A 4 35.06 47.44 4.23
C LEU A 4 35.40 45.93 4.19
N LEU A 5 35.14 45.20 5.27
CA LEU A 5 35.08 43.76 5.27
C LEU A 5 33.75 43.33 4.67
N LEU A 6 33.73 42.80 3.44
CA LEU A 6 32.63 42.05 2.88
C LEU A 6 32.65 40.65 3.47
N ALA A 7 31.75 40.37 4.41
CA ALA A 7 31.46 39.00 4.86
C ALA A 7 30.55 38.33 3.82
N ALA A 8 31.12 37.46 2.97
CA ALA A 8 30.33 36.60 2.08
C ALA A 8 29.67 35.51 2.92
N LEU A 9 28.36 35.65 3.19
CA LEU A 9 27.54 34.55 3.71
C LEU A 9 27.38 33.52 2.60
N ALA A 10 28.13 32.43 2.65
CA ALA A 10 27.91 31.26 1.85
C ALA A 10 26.65 30.55 2.39
N ALA A 11 25.52 30.75 1.73
CA ALA A 11 24.31 29.99 1.96
C ALA A 11 24.58 28.55 1.49
N VAL A 12 24.91 27.66 2.41
CA VAL A 12 24.97 26.23 2.17
C VAL A 12 23.54 25.76 2.00
N SER A 13 23.06 25.74 0.75
CA SER A 13 21.84 25.04 0.39
C SER A 13 22.07 23.55 0.65
N SER A 14 21.65 23.07 1.81
CA SER A 14 21.56 21.64 2.07
C SER A 14 20.58 21.04 1.05
N VAL A 15 21.10 20.44 0.00
CA VAL A 15 20.31 19.62 -0.91
C VAL A 15 19.80 18.47 -0.06
N CYS A 16 18.55 18.57 0.42
CA CYS A 16 17.90 17.50 1.15
C CYS A 16 17.74 16.32 0.18
N SER A 17 18.68 15.40 0.19
CA SER A 17 18.62 14.20 -0.61
C SER A 17 17.36 13.44 -0.24
N ALA A 18 16.54 13.12 -1.24
CA ALA A 18 15.27 12.44 -1.03
C ALA A 18 15.53 11.04 -0.45
N ASN A 19 15.16 10.83 0.81
CA ASN A 19 15.28 9.54 1.49
C ASN A 19 14.13 8.64 1.07
N THR A 20 14.36 7.77 0.09
CA THR A 20 13.36 6.86 -0.48
C THR A 20 13.33 5.56 0.30
N GLY A 21 12.10 5.11 0.63
CA GLY A 21 11.86 3.81 1.23
C GLY A 21 10.82 3.01 0.47
N VAL A 22 10.80 1.68 0.68
CA VAL A 22 9.83 0.77 0.10
C VAL A 22 9.07 0.00 1.17
N ALA A 23 7.75 -0.12 1.02
CA ALA A 23 6.88 -0.94 1.85
C ALA A 23 6.28 -2.08 1.02
N PHE A 24 6.31 -3.30 1.56
CA PHE A 24 5.71 -4.49 0.96
C PHE A 24 4.43 -4.84 1.69
N VAL A 25 3.31 -4.83 0.99
CA VAL A 25 1.95 -5.01 1.54
C VAL A 25 1.34 -6.27 0.96
N HIS A 26 1.12 -7.27 1.80
CA HIS A 26 0.61 -8.59 1.43
C HIS A 26 -0.87 -8.54 0.98
N GLY A 27 -1.40 -9.65 0.45
CA GLY A 27 -2.79 -9.80 0.03
C GLY A 27 -3.73 -10.24 1.15
N THR A 28 -4.86 -10.85 0.78
CA THR A 28 -5.84 -11.40 1.72
C THR A 28 -5.19 -12.38 2.67
N GLY A 29 -5.52 -12.30 3.96
CA GLY A 29 -4.98 -13.16 5.01
C GLY A 29 -4.49 -12.35 6.21
N LYS A 30 -4.24 -13.05 7.32
CA LYS A 30 -3.59 -12.49 8.48
C LYS A 30 -2.13 -12.88 8.44
N GLN A 31 -1.25 -11.90 8.47
CA GLN A 31 0.20 -12.11 8.51
C GLN A 31 0.79 -11.57 9.82
N THR A 32 1.63 -12.38 10.42
CA THR A 32 2.46 -12.01 11.58
C THR A 32 3.94 -12.02 11.23
N ASN A 33 4.31 -12.69 10.14
CA ASN A 33 5.67 -12.73 9.59
C ASN A 33 5.64 -12.83 8.05
N ALA A 34 5.11 -11.79 7.40
CA ALA A 34 5.01 -11.77 5.94
C ALA A 34 6.36 -11.81 5.21
N THR A 35 7.46 -11.56 5.91
CA THR A 35 8.82 -11.73 5.37
C THR A 35 9.15 -13.18 5.08
N ALA A 36 8.73 -14.10 5.95
CA ALA A 36 8.96 -15.53 5.77
C ALA A 36 7.80 -16.23 5.04
N ASP A 37 6.55 -15.81 5.37
CA ASP A 37 5.37 -16.59 5.03
C ASP A 37 4.68 -16.12 3.74
N TYR A 38 5.03 -14.94 3.22
CA TYR A 38 4.33 -14.34 2.08
C TYR A 38 5.26 -13.89 0.96
N TRP A 39 6.25 -13.04 1.26
CA TRP A 39 7.14 -12.46 0.27
C TRP A 39 8.38 -13.32 0.07
N LYS A 40 8.68 -13.69 -1.19
CA LYS A 40 9.94 -14.39 -1.49
C LYS A 40 11.12 -13.47 -1.18
N PRO A 41 12.12 -13.94 -0.41
CA PRO A 41 13.29 -13.11 -0.04
C PRO A 41 14.01 -12.51 -1.24
N GLU A 42 14.14 -13.26 -2.33
CA GLU A 42 14.80 -12.79 -3.57
C GLU A 42 14.06 -11.58 -4.15
N PHE A 43 12.71 -11.61 -4.16
CA PHE A 43 11.91 -10.49 -4.65
C PHE A 43 12.11 -9.25 -3.79
N VAL A 44 12.04 -9.39 -2.46
CA VAL A 44 12.26 -8.28 -1.53
C VAL A 44 13.66 -7.71 -1.68
N ASN A 45 14.67 -8.56 -1.78
CA ASN A 45 16.07 -8.17 -1.94
C ASN A 45 16.31 -7.44 -3.27
N ASN A 46 15.76 -7.93 -4.37
CA ASN A 46 15.88 -7.28 -5.67
C ASN A 46 15.24 -5.89 -5.67
N VAL A 47 14.04 -5.75 -5.11
CA VAL A 47 13.34 -4.45 -5.08
C VAL A 47 14.08 -3.45 -4.18
N ARG A 48 14.47 -3.84 -2.95
CA ARG A 48 15.16 -2.93 -2.03
C ARG A 48 16.60 -2.62 -2.48
N GLY A 49 17.22 -3.54 -3.24
CA GLY A 49 18.57 -3.34 -3.80
C GLY A 49 18.63 -2.17 -4.79
N GLY A 50 17.52 -1.74 -5.37
CA GLY A 50 17.42 -0.54 -6.20
C GLY A 50 17.36 0.78 -5.41
N LEU A 51 17.30 0.74 -4.08
CA LEU A 51 17.31 1.94 -3.24
C LEU A 51 18.75 2.43 -2.98
N VAL A 52 18.92 3.74 -2.82
CA VAL A 52 20.18 4.34 -2.35
C VAL A 52 20.60 3.76 -0.99
N ASN A 53 19.62 3.55 -0.10
CA ASN A 53 19.82 2.82 1.15
C ASN A 53 18.92 1.57 1.18
N PRO A 54 19.45 0.37 0.91
CA PRO A 54 18.71 -0.89 0.91
C PRO A 54 18.08 -1.27 2.27
N ALA A 55 18.49 -0.61 3.37
CA ALA A 55 17.89 -0.80 4.69
C ALA A 55 16.58 -0.01 4.89
N ASN A 56 16.20 0.84 3.91
CA ASN A 56 14.97 1.61 3.95
C ASN A 56 13.79 0.81 3.39
N TYR A 57 13.45 -0.29 4.03
CA TYR A 57 12.27 -1.05 3.68
C TYR A 57 11.51 -1.55 4.91
N VAL A 58 10.25 -1.89 4.70
CA VAL A 58 9.38 -2.54 5.69
C VAL A 58 8.51 -3.58 4.99
N VAL A 59 8.29 -4.70 5.67
CA VAL A 59 7.32 -5.72 5.28
C VAL A 59 6.16 -5.66 6.26
N ILE A 60 4.97 -5.40 5.75
CA ILE A 60 3.76 -5.15 6.54
C ILE A 60 3.16 -6.46 7.04
N ASN A 61 2.77 -6.46 8.32
CA ASN A 61 2.13 -7.59 8.99
C ASN A 61 0.79 -7.13 9.58
N CYS A 62 -0.30 -7.39 8.89
CA CYS A 62 -1.66 -6.97 9.27
C CYS A 62 -2.66 -8.10 9.08
N ASP A 63 -3.89 -7.90 9.55
CA ASP A 63 -5.01 -8.81 9.31
C ASP A 63 -5.87 -8.28 8.14
N PHE A 64 -5.52 -8.69 6.92
CA PHE A 64 -6.29 -8.36 5.71
C PHE A 64 -7.40 -9.39 5.41
N THR A 65 -7.89 -10.10 6.43
CA THR A 65 -9.17 -10.83 6.37
C THR A 65 -10.35 -9.92 6.65
N LYS A 66 -10.10 -8.71 7.13
CA LYS A 66 -11.09 -7.68 7.48
C LYS A 66 -11.40 -6.76 6.29
N TYR A 67 -12.43 -5.93 6.44
CA TYR A 67 -12.70 -4.86 5.48
C TYR A 67 -11.50 -3.90 5.39
N MET A 68 -11.28 -3.30 4.21
CA MET A 68 -10.12 -2.43 3.98
C MET A 68 -10.06 -1.20 4.90
N TRP A 69 -11.17 -0.77 5.47
CA TRP A 69 -11.24 0.35 6.43
C TRP A 69 -11.15 -0.07 7.89
N ASP A 70 -11.13 -1.36 8.18
CA ASP A 70 -11.05 -1.87 9.55
C ASP A 70 -9.73 -1.48 10.22
N ALA A 71 -9.79 -1.33 11.56
CA ALA A 71 -8.61 -1.00 12.37
C ALA A 71 -7.48 -2.03 12.22
N ALA A 72 -7.83 -3.32 12.06
CA ALA A 72 -6.86 -4.41 11.87
C ALA A 72 -6.29 -4.46 10.45
N ALA A 73 -6.93 -3.81 9.47
CA ALA A 73 -6.45 -3.72 8.09
C ALA A 73 -5.89 -2.33 7.77
N GLY A 74 -6.74 -1.38 7.36
CA GLY A 74 -6.32 -0.02 7.01
C GLY A 74 -5.66 0.73 8.17
N GLY A 75 -6.20 0.57 9.39
CA GLY A 75 -5.62 1.15 10.59
C GLY A 75 -4.23 0.58 10.93
N CYS A 76 -4.07 -0.74 10.82
CA CYS A 76 -2.79 -1.43 11.00
C CYS A 76 -1.77 -0.99 9.94
N LEU A 77 -2.15 -0.99 8.66
CA LEU A 77 -1.29 -0.54 7.58
C LEU A 77 -0.81 0.89 7.79
N ALA A 78 -1.72 1.80 8.15
CA ALA A 78 -1.38 3.19 8.43
C ALA A 78 -0.42 3.32 9.62
N GLY A 79 -0.62 2.53 10.67
CA GLY A 79 0.28 2.49 11.84
C GLY A 79 1.70 2.09 11.46
N GLN A 80 1.85 0.98 10.73
CA GLN A 80 3.17 0.47 10.35
C GLN A 80 3.86 1.39 9.34
N LEU A 81 3.14 1.95 8.35
CA LEU A 81 3.70 2.93 7.43
C LEU A 81 4.17 4.20 8.14
N THR A 82 3.37 4.73 9.06
CA THR A 82 3.74 5.92 9.84
C THR A 82 4.98 5.66 10.69
N SER A 83 5.03 4.52 11.38
CA SER A 83 6.20 4.12 12.17
C SER A 83 7.45 3.99 11.31
N PHE A 84 7.35 3.37 10.15
CA PHE A 84 8.45 3.23 9.19
C PHE A 84 8.94 4.58 8.66
N ILE A 85 7.99 5.43 8.23
CA ILE A 85 8.29 6.77 7.72
C ILE A 85 9.07 7.57 8.77
N ASN A 86 8.60 7.57 10.02
CA ASN A 86 9.21 8.34 11.09
C ASN A 86 10.56 7.75 11.53
N ALA A 87 10.63 6.44 11.77
CA ALA A 87 11.84 5.78 12.25
C ALA A 87 13.01 5.86 11.24
N LYS A 88 12.71 5.88 9.95
CA LYS A 88 13.71 5.93 8.88
C LYS A 88 13.85 7.32 8.24
N GLY A 89 13.06 8.31 8.65
CA GLY A 89 13.06 9.64 8.03
C GLY A 89 12.71 9.62 6.54
N ILE A 90 11.76 8.74 6.14
CA ILE A 90 11.38 8.57 4.73
C ILE A 90 10.68 9.83 4.23
N THR A 91 11.20 10.38 3.14
CA THR A 91 10.61 11.54 2.45
C THR A 91 9.89 11.15 1.16
N ARG A 92 10.21 9.98 0.59
CA ARG A 92 9.57 9.40 -0.60
C ARG A 92 9.25 7.93 -0.36
N LEU A 93 7.98 7.58 -0.37
CA LEU A 93 7.51 6.22 -0.14
C LEU A 93 7.09 5.55 -1.44
N ILE A 94 7.66 4.39 -1.73
CA ILE A 94 7.19 3.46 -2.75
C ILE A 94 6.47 2.33 -2.02
N VAL A 95 5.28 1.95 -2.49
CA VAL A 95 4.53 0.83 -1.93
C VAL A 95 4.38 -0.25 -3.00
N VAL A 96 4.76 -1.47 -2.66
CA VAL A 96 4.53 -2.67 -3.47
C VAL A 96 3.44 -3.47 -2.78
N THR A 97 2.29 -3.62 -3.44
CA THR A 97 1.17 -4.38 -2.89
C THR A 97 0.90 -5.61 -3.74
N HIS A 98 0.31 -6.64 -3.13
CA HIS A 98 -0.20 -7.80 -3.87
C HIS A 98 -1.69 -8.00 -3.56
N SER A 99 -2.48 -8.37 -4.58
CA SER A 99 -3.88 -8.76 -4.42
C SER A 99 -4.70 -7.72 -3.62
N ASN A 100 -5.40 -8.14 -2.56
CA ASN A 100 -6.21 -7.30 -1.67
C ASN A 100 -5.42 -6.18 -0.95
N GLY A 101 -4.11 -6.33 -0.76
CA GLY A 101 -3.27 -5.24 -0.21
C GLY A 101 -3.35 -3.97 -1.05
N GLY A 102 -3.57 -4.11 -2.37
CA GLY A 102 -3.87 -3.00 -3.26
C GLY A 102 -5.16 -2.26 -2.88
N ASN A 103 -6.21 -2.97 -2.48
CA ASN A 103 -7.48 -2.36 -2.05
C ASN A 103 -7.32 -1.59 -0.73
N VAL A 104 -6.59 -2.16 0.23
CA VAL A 104 -6.30 -1.48 1.51
C VAL A 104 -5.49 -0.20 1.28
N MET A 105 -4.49 -0.24 0.38
CA MET A 105 -3.74 0.98 0.04
C MET A 105 -4.60 2.00 -0.72
N ARG A 106 -5.48 1.55 -1.65
CA ARG A 106 -6.46 2.42 -2.33
C ARG A 106 -7.38 3.13 -1.35
N TRP A 107 -7.84 2.42 -0.30
CA TRP A 107 -8.64 3.03 0.76
C TRP A 107 -7.92 4.22 1.40
N ILE A 108 -6.67 4.03 1.81
CA ILE A 108 -5.86 5.11 2.41
C ILE A 108 -5.74 6.30 1.45
N LEU A 109 -5.37 6.04 0.19
CA LEU A 109 -5.14 7.09 -0.81
C LEU A 109 -6.39 7.90 -1.14
N SER A 110 -7.58 7.28 -1.09
CA SER A 110 -8.83 7.91 -1.50
C SER A 110 -9.65 8.50 -0.34
N ASN A 111 -9.20 8.32 0.91
CA ASN A 111 -9.94 8.76 2.09
C ASN A 111 -9.04 9.55 3.08
N PRO A 112 -8.46 10.69 2.66
CA PRO A 112 -7.47 11.41 3.44
C PRO A 112 -7.96 11.90 4.80
N THR A 113 -9.27 12.05 4.99
CA THR A 113 -9.88 12.54 6.23
C THR A 113 -10.35 11.43 7.17
N TYR A 114 -10.24 10.16 6.75
CA TYR A 114 -10.74 9.02 7.53
C TYR A 114 -9.88 8.75 8.77
N ASP A 115 -8.58 8.92 8.66
CA ASP A 115 -7.60 8.72 9.73
C ASP A 115 -6.54 9.83 9.67
N SER A 116 -6.18 10.38 10.81
CA SER A 116 -5.23 11.50 10.93
C SER A 116 -3.83 11.21 10.37
N ARG A 117 -3.46 9.93 10.22
CA ARG A 117 -2.19 9.48 9.65
C ARG A 117 -2.17 9.49 8.12
N TYR A 118 -3.35 9.38 7.48
CA TYR A 118 -3.46 9.25 6.02
C TYR A 118 -2.87 10.42 5.24
N PRO A 119 -3.09 11.70 5.60
CA PRO A 119 -2.52 12.82 4.85
C PRO A 119 -1.00 12.76 4.72
N ASN A 120 -0.29 12.40 5.79
CA ASN A 120 1.18 12.29 5.75
C ASN A 120 1.64 11.10 4.87
N ILE A 121 0.96 9.96 4.96
CA ILE A 121 1.25 8.78 4.12
C ILE A 121 1.02 9.13 2.64
N ILE A 122 -0.11 9.78 2.31
CA ILE A 122 -0.46 10.19 0.95
C ILE A 122 0.59 11.16 0.40
N ALA A 123 0.96 12.19 1.16
CA ALA A 123 1.92 13.20 0.74
C ALA A 123 3.31 12.61 0.43
N LYS A 124 3.72 11.55 1.15
CA LYS A 124 5.01 10.88 0.94
C LYS A 124 4.97 9.77 -0.10
N THR A 125 3.78 9.24 -0.43
CA THR A 125 3.64 8.15 -1.40
C THR A 125 3.85 8.67 -2.82
N VAL A 126 4.98 8.33 -3.41
CA VAL A 126 5.32 8.73 -4.80
C VAL A 126 4.91 7.68 -5.81
N ARG A 127 4.74 6.42 -5.39
CA ARG A 127 4.31 5.32 -6.25
C ARG A 127 3.72 4.17 -5.46
N VAL A 128 2.67 3.58 -6.01
CA VAL A 128 2.13 2.27 -5.61
C VAL A 128 2.17 1.36 -6.84
N ASN A 129 2.89 0.25 -6.73
CA ASN A 129 2.88 -0.83 -7.72
C ASN A 129 2.02 -1.96 -7.15
N ALA A 130 0.81 -2.09 -7.66
CA ALA A 130 -0.15 -3.09 -7.22
C ALA A 130 -0.06 -4.32 -8.13
N LEU A 131 0.53 -5.39 -7.62
CA LEU A 131 0.72 -6.66 -8.32
C LEU A 131 -0.58 -7.47 -8.24
N ALA A 132 -1.15 -7.83 -9.38
CA ALA A 132 -2.41 -8.56 -9.50
C ALA A 132 -3.50 -8.07 -8.53
N PRO A 133 -3.82 -6.76 -8.50
CA PRO A 133 -4.77 -6.24 -7.53
C PRO A 133 -6.20 -6.68 -7.85
N SER A 134 -6.98 -7.01 -6.82
CA SER A 134 -8.40 -7.30 -6.94
C SER A 134 -9.27 -6.02 -6.95
N SER A 135 -8.82 -5.00 -7.69
CA SER A 135 -9.44 -3.66 -7.67
C SER A 135 -10.87 -3.61 -8.22
N ALA A 136 -11.21 -4.50 -9.13
CA ALA A 136 -12.58 -4.66 -9.66
C ALA A 136 -13.32 -5.84 -9.02
N GLY A 137 -12.75 -6.39 -7.94
CA GLY A 137 -13.19 -7.68 -7.39
C GLY A 137 -12.59 -8.86 -8.17
N THR A 138 -12.99 -10.06 -7.83
CA THR A 138 -12.54 -11.28 -8.49
C THR A 138 -13.66 -12.32 -8.57
N PRO A 139 -13.81 -13.02 -9.72
CA PRO A 139 -14.73 -14.16 -9.83
C PRO A 139 -14.46 -15.25 -8.79
N LEU A 140 -13.21 -15.41 -8.33
CA LEU A 140 -12.86 -16.34 -7.27
C LEU A 140 -13.59 -16.00 -5.96
N ALA A 141 -13.69 -14.73 -5.58
CA ALA A 141 -14.45 -14.31 -4.40
C ALA A 141 -15.95 -14.61 -4.55
N ASN A 142 -16.51 -14.43 -5.76
CA ASN A 142 -17.89 -14.81 -6.04
C ASN A 142 -18.11 -16.32 -5.82
N ALA A 143 -17.21 -17.16 -6.34
CA ALA A 143 -17.29 -18.61 -6.20
C ALA A 143 -17.18 -19.08 -4.74
N VAL A 144 -16.24 -18.51 -3.97
CA VAL A 144 -16.07 -18.80 -2.55
C VAL A 144 -17.31 -18.45 -1.73
N ILE A 145 -17.89 -17.28 -1.97
CA ILE A 145 -19.10 -16.85 -1.25
C ILE A 145 -20.32 -17.68 -1.64
N ALA A 146 -20.45 -18.08 -2.91
CA ALA A 146 -21.50 -18.97 -3.38
C ALA A 146 -21.36 -20.43 -2.87
N GLY A 147 -20.21 -20.78 -2.27
CA GLY A 147 -19.96 -22.14 -1.81
C GLY A 147 -19.43 -23.09 -2.90
N ASN A 148 -19.14 -22.57 -4.07
CA ASN A 148 -18.55 -23.31 -5.19
C ASN A 148 -17.03 -23.39 -4.98
N VAL A 149 -16.61 -24.28 -4.08
CA VAL A 149 -15.17 -24.49 -3.79
C VAL A 149 -14.64 -25.45 -4.83
N PHE A 150 -14.02 -24.94 -5.88
CA PHE A 150 -13.14 -25.75 -6.71
C PHE A 150 -11.75 -25.71 -6.10
N GLU A 151 -11.16 -26.88 -5.91
CA GLU A 151 -9.76 -27.03 -5.52
C GLU A 151 -8.87 -26.44 -6.63
N THR A 152 -8.57 -25.15 -6.49
CA THR A 152 -7.59 -24.51 -7.35
C THR A 152 -6.31 -24.28 -6.56
N SER A 153 -5.19 -24.17 -7.27
CA SER A 153 -3.85 -23.89 -6.76
C SER A 153 -3.70 -22.64 -5.84
N LEU A 154 -4.81 -21.97 -5.54
CA LEU A 154 -4.95 -20.85 -4.62
C LEU A 154 -5.52 -21.28 -3.25
N GLY A 155 -5.15 -22.46 -2.78
CA GLY A 155 -5.69 -23.12 -1.59
C GLY A 155 -5.76 -22.32 -0.29
N TRP A 156 -5.05 -21.18 -0.21
CA TRP A 156 -5.09 -20.30 0.95
C TRP A 156 -6.29 -19.34 0.98
N ILE A 157 -6.95 -19.07 -0.18
CA ILE A 157 -8.20 -18.28 -0.25
C ILE A 157 -9.42 -19.19 -0.10
N VAL A 158 -9.27 -20.48 -0.40
CA VAL A 158 -10.36 -21.46 -0.48
C VAL A 158 -10.89 -21.76 0.93
N GLY A 159 -12.17 -21.48 1.13
CA GLY A 159 -12.89 -21.76 2.38
C GLY A 159 -13.01 -20.61 3.36
N GLN A 160 -12.36 -19.48 3.14
CA GLN A 160 -12.43 -18.33 4.04
C GLN A 160 -13.54 -17.33 3.61
N ARG A 161 -14.74 -17.51 4.12
CA ARG A 161 -15.85 -16.53 3.94
C ARG A 161 -15.69 -15.31 4.87
N ASN A 162 -14.50 -14.70 4.88
CA ASN A 162 -14.20 -13.53 5.68
C ASN A 162 -14.63 -12.22 5.00
N ASP A 163 -14.52 -11.09 5.72
CA ASP A 163 -14.97 -9.79 5.23
C ASP A 163 -14.20 -9.35 3.97
N ALA A 164 -12.91 -9.61 3.89
CA ALA A 164 -12.11 -9.28 2.72
C ALA A 164 -12.58 -10.05 1.47
N VAL A 165 -12.90 -11.34 1.59
CA VAL A 165 -13.42 -12.11 0.47
C VAL A 165 -14.82 -11.62 0.07
N ARG A 166 -15.70 -11.31 1.04
CA ARG A 166 -17.02 -10.70 0.76
C ARG A 166 -16.88 -9.40 0.00
N MET A 167 -15.95 -8.53 0.43
CA MET A 167 -15.67 -7.25 -0.20
C MET A 167 -15.12 -7.42 -1.63
N GLN A 168 -14.34 -8.45 -1.90
CA GLN A 168 -13.73 -8.71 -3.20
C GLN A 168 -14.67 -9.34 -4.24
N GLN A 169 -15.96 -9.52 -3.94
CA GLN A 169 -16.93 -9.89 -4.97
C GLN A 169 -17.04 -8.79 -6.03
N THR A 170 -17.20 -9.17 -7.29
CA THR A 170 -17.18 -8.23 -8.42
C THR A 170 -18.27 -7.17 -8.32
N SER A 171 -19.49 -7.55 -7.96
CA SER A 171 -20.63 -6.62 -7.77
C SER A 171 -20.40 -5.67 -6.60
N TRP A 172 -19.84 -6.18 -5.50
CA TRP A 172 -19.55 -5.37 -4.32
C TRP A 172 -18.48 -4.32 -4.63
N MET A 173 -17.38 -4.74 -5.29
CA MET A 173 -16.29 -3.81 -5.67
C MET A 173 -16.74 -2.80 -6.73
N ALA A 174 -17.63 -3.16 -7.66
CA ALA A 174 -18.18 -2.22 -8.62
C ALA A 174 -18.95 -1.10 -7.91
N THR A 175 -19.83 -1.45 -6.98
CA THR A 175 -20.58 -0.48 -6.17
C THR A 175 -19.65 0.37 -5.28
N TYR A 176 -18.70 -0.27 -4.63
CA TYR A 176 -17.72 0.44 -3.79
C TYR A 176 -16.89 1.43 -4.61
N ASN A 177 -16.37 1.03 -5.76
CA ASN A 177 -15.58 1.90 -6.63
C ASN A 177 -16.39 3.10 -7.11
N ALA A 178 -17.62 2.89 -7.54
CA ALA A 178 -18.51 3.97 -8.00
C ALA A 178 -18.80 4.96 -6.86
N ASN A 179 -19.09 4.48 -5.66
CA ASN A 179 -19.51 5.32 -4.55
C ASN A 179 -18.36 5.95 -3.74
N ASN A 180 -17.18 5.36 -3.79
CA ASN A 180 -16.11 5.73 -2.86
C ASN A 180 -14.76 6.09 -3.50
N LEU A 181 -14.49 5.69 -4.75
CA LEU A 181 -13.15 5.84 -5.32
C LEU A 181 -13.12 6.63 -6.64
N TYR A 182 -14.24 6.83 -7.31
CA TYR A 182 -14.27 7.53 -8.61
C TYR A 182 -14.57 9.02 -8.49
N GLY A 183 -13.94 9.69 -7.53
CA GLY A 183 -14.07 11.14 -7.40
C GLY A 183 -15.44 11.60 -6.87
N THR A 184 -16.08 10.80 -6.04
CA THR A 184 -17.32 11.20 -5.34
C THR A 184 -17.05 12.35 -4.37
N ALA A 185 -18.09 13.12 -4.03
CA ALA A 185 -17.98 14.29 -3.17
C ALA A 185 -17.21 13.99 -1.87
N GLY A 186 -16.18 14.80 -1.60
CA GLY A 186 -15.31 14.65 -0.42
C GLY A 186 -14.25 13.54 -0.53
N ARG A 187 -14.15 12.83 -1.67
CA ARG A 187 -13.15 11.77 -1.88
C ARG A 187 -12.40 12.00 -3.19
N PRO A 188 -11.09 12.17 -3.16
CA PRO A 188 -10.30 12.34 -4.37
C PRO A 188 -10.29 11.05 -5.18
N ALA A 189 -10.24 11.18 -6.51
CA ALA A 189 -9.91 10.05 -7.39
C ALA A 189 -8.54 9.49 -7.03
N LEU A 190 -8.30 8.22 -7.36
CA LEU A 190 -7.00 7.58 -7.14
C LEU A 190 -5.87 8.41 -7.76
N PRO A 191 -4.80 8.70 -7.02
CA PRO A 191 -3.66 9.40 -7.55
C PRO A 191 -3.02 8.65 -8.74
N ARG A 192 -2.43 9.39 -9.68
CA ARG A 192 -1.64 8.81 -10.79
C ARG A 192 -0.46 7.97 -10.32
N THR A 193 -0.11 8.06 -9.05
CA THR A 193 0.91 7.24 -8.39
C THR A 193 0.51 5.77 -8.25
N PHE A 194 -0.79 5.43 -8.30
CA PHE A 194 -1.27 4.05 -8.23
C PHE A 194 -1.23 3.39 -9.62
N ARG A 195 -0.49 2.29 -9.73
CA ARG A 195 -0.34 1.52 -10.97
C ARG A 195 -0.64 0.05 -10.71
N SER A 196 -1.53 -0.52 -11.51
CA SER A 196 -1.78 -1.96 -11.53
C SER A 196 -0.77 -2.65 -12.45
N VAL A 197 -0.23 -3.76 -11.97
CA VAL A 197 0.65 -4.67 -12.72
C VAL A 197 -0.06 -6.01 -12.76
N VAL A 198 -0.43 -6.45 -13.95
CA VAL A 198 -1.12 -7.73 -14.18
C VAL A 198 -0.30 -8.57 -15.15
N GLY A 199 -0.39 -9.90 -15.02
CA GLY A 199 0.14 -10.81 -16.04
C GLY A 199 -0.69 -10.68 -17.31
N THR A 200 -0.06 -10.82 -18.46
CA THR A 200 -0.70 -11.07 -19.75
C THR A 200 -0.34 -12.48 -20.16
N ASP A 201 -1.34 -13.28 -20.48
CA ASP A 201 -1.15 -14.63 -21.05
C ASP A 201 -0.59 -14.54 -22.45
#